data_75b11e8d99becdb019dcfa3316e41d74
#
_entry.id   75b11e8d99becdb019dcfa3316e41d74
#
_cell.length_a   1.000
_cell.length_b   1.000
_cell.length_c   1.000
_cell.angle_alpha   90.00
_cell.angle_beta   90.00
_cell.angle_gamma   90.00
#
_symmetry.space_group_name_H-M   'P 1'
#
loop_
_entity.id
_entity.type
_entity.pdbx_description
1 polymer ?
#
loop_
_entity_poly.entity_id
_entity_poly.type
_entity_poly.pdbx_seq_one_letter_code
_entity_poly.pdbx_strand_id
1 'polypeptide(L)'
;MEATRDDIEGLFELQRIDLEIKRLSKELDELPQRGIIVAARDKKTAIEAKSEQVAELKRATTKKITRIDDEDASLAKKEAGVQAAIDAAHGDFRNVEARTKELAGIVRRRATIAEDRAAVAAELDKISTMEAQISLALEEIGAKELVAIDSFQKQGGDLKLAIAKLEAARGQVETKVSPQLLDVYNRTAARSGVAIGVLDGNRCGACRTVIDGGRLIDLRNQAPLGMCPSCKRLLVIA
;
A
#
# COMPACT_ATOMS: atom_id res chain seq x y z
N MET A 1 20.46 -21.69 -42.38
CA MET A 1 20.88 -20.27 -42.31
C MET A 1 22.38 -20.27 -42.11
N GLU A 2 23.07 -19.44 -42.85
CA GLU A 2 24.52 -19.26 -42.63
C GLU A 2 24.72 -18.58 -41.27
N ALA A 3 25.51 -19.19 -40.43
CA ALA A 3 25.88 -18.68 -39.10
C ALA A 3 27.31 -19.07 -38.80
N THR A 4 28.08 -18.12 -38.32
CA THR A 4 29.43 -18.39 -37.80
C THR A 4 29.36 -18.99 -36.39
N ARG A 5 30.46 -19.49 -35.91
CA ARG A 5 30.56 -19.94 -34.51
C ARG A 5 30.32 -18.79 -33.55
N ASP A 6 30.84 -17.61 -33.85
CA ASP A 6 30.69 -16.39 -33.01
C ASP A 6 29.23 -15.95 -32.97
N ASP A 7 28.48 -16.05 -34.10
CA ASP A 7 27.03 -15.81 -34.14
C ASP A 7 26.27 -16.72 -33.17
N ILE A 8 26.58 -18.03 -33.22
CA ILE A 8 25.92 -19.03 -32.37
C ILE A 8 26.20 -18.78 -30.88
N GLU A 9 27.45 -18.56 -30.55
CA GLU A 9 27.86 -18.21 -29.15
C GLU A 9 27.17 -16.90 -28.70
N GLY A 10 27.13 -15.89 -29.56
CA GLY A 10 26.43 -14.64 -29.29
C GLY A 10 24.92 -14.80 -29.07
N LEU A 11 24.25 -15.64 -29.88
CA LEU A 11 22.82 -15.90 -29.71
C LEU A 11 22.49 -16.64 -28.40
N PHE A 12 23.32 -17.55 -27.95
CA PHE A 12 23.16 -18.17 -26.63
C PHE A 12 23.41 -17.19 -25.49
N GLU A 13 24.41 -16.33 -25.62
CA GLU A 13 24.71 -15.30 -24.64
C GLU A 13 23.56 -14.27 -24.55
N LEU A 14 23.00 -13.82 -25.67
CA LEU A 14 21.78 -13.00 -25.70
C LEU A 14 20.63 -13.67 -24.96
N GLN A 15 20.38 -14.95 -25.21
CA GLN A 15 19.32 -15.67 -24.53
C GLN A 15 19.55 -15.77 -23.01
N ARG A 16 20.78 -16.00 -22.60
CA ARG A 16 21.14 -16.02 -21.18
C ARG A 16 20.85 -14.67 -20.51
N ILE A 17 21.26 -13.58 -21.16
CA ILE A 17 21.02 -12.22 -20.70
C ILE A 17 19.54 -11.91 -20.66
N ASP A 18 18.78 -12.19 -21.72
CA ASP A 18 17.34 -11.91 -21.83
C ASP A 18 16.53 -12.66 -20.76
N LEU A 19 16.89 -13.91 -20.48
CA LEU A 19 16.25 -14.69 -19.41
C LEU A 19 16.54 -14.11 -18.03
N GLU A 20 17.75 -13.63 -17.81
CA GLU A 20 18.12 -13.01 -16.53
C GLU A 20 17.45 -11.65 -16.35
N ILE A 21 17.40 -10.80 -17.38
CA ILE A 21 16.62 -9.55 -17.36
C ILE A 21 15.16 -9.85 -17.03
N LYS A 22 14.57 -10.84 -17.67
CA LYS A 22 13.18 -11.23 -17.40
C LYS A 22 12.98 -11.71 -15.97
N ARG A 23 13.91 -12.47 -15.41
CA ARG A 23 13.88 -12.94 -14.03
C ARG A 23 13.91 -11.77 -13.06
N LEU A 24 14.88 -10.85 -13.23
CA LEU A 24 15.04 -9.67 -12.36
C LEU A 24 13.88 -8.69 -12.50
N SER A 25 13.34 -8.50 -13.71
CA SER A 25 12.16 -7.66 -13.93
C SER A 25 10.94 -8.22 -13.20
N LYS A 26 10.73 -9.54 -13.25
CA LYS A 26 9.68 -10.19 -12.50
C LYS A 26 9.87 -10.04 -10.99
N GLU A 27 11.10 -10.22 -10.51
CA GLU A 27 11.42 -10.02 -9.09
C GLU A 27 11.15 -8.59 -8.63
N LEU A 28 11.48 -7.59 -9.46
CA LEU A 28 11.18 -6.18 -9.21
C LEU A 28 9.66 -5.91 -9.14
N ASP A 29 8.89 -6.53 -10.03
CA ASP A 29 7.43 -6.37 -10.06
C ASP A 29 6.75 -7.06 -8.88
N GLU A 30 7.29 -8.17 -8.41
CA GLU A 30 6.76 -8.98 -7.31
C GLU A 30 7.33 -8.59 -5.93
N LEU A 31 8.04 -7.47 -5.81
CA LEU A 31 8.57 -7.02 -4.52
C LEU A 31 7.45 -6.90 -3.47
N PRO A 32 7.53 -7.62 -2.34
CA PRO A 32 6.46 -7.69 -1.35
C PRO A 32 6.16 -6.33 -0.69
N GLN A 33 7.12 -5.42 -0.68
CA GLN A 33 6.98 -4.09 -0.12
C GLN A 33 5.89 -3.27 -0.81
N ARG A 34 5.61 -3.49 -2.10
CA ARG A 34 4.49 -2.84 -2.81
C ARG A 34 3.15 -3.13 -2.13
N GLY A 35 2.90 -4.39 -1.80
CA GLY A 35 1.67 -4.79 -1.10
C GLY A 35 1.58 -4.19 0.30
N ILE A 36 2.70 -4.14 1.03
CA ILE A 36 2.77 -3.55 2.37
C ILE A 36 2.46 -2.04 2.31
N ILE A 37 3.05 -1.31 1.36
CA ILE A 37 2.82 0.14 1.19
C ILE A 37 1.36 0.42 0.85
N VAL A 38 0.76 -0.32 -0.09
CA VAL A 38 -0.65 -0.15 -0.45
C VAL A 38 -1.55 -0.43 0.76
N ALA A 39 -1.36 -1.56 1.44
CA ALA A 39 -2.14 -1.92 2.62
C ALA A 39 -1.98 -0.91 3.78
N ALA A 40 -0.79 -0.33 3.95
CA ALA A 40 -0.56 0.70 4.95
C ALA A 40 -1.32 1.99 4.62
N ARG A 41 -1.32 2.42 3.36
CA ARG A 41 -2.05 3.60 2.90
C ARG A 41 -3.56 3.45 3.04
N ASP A 42 -4.10 2.29 2.64
CA ASP A 42 -5.53 2.01 2.77
C ASP A 42 -5.98 2.05 4.24
N LYS A 43 -5.18 1.43 5.13
CA LYS A 43 -5.44 1.48 6.57
C LYS A 43 -5.34 2.91 7.12
N LYS A 44 -4.34 3.67 6.71
CA LYS A 44 -4.16 5.06 7.11
C LYS A 44 -5.39 5.90 6.75
N THR A 45 -5.84 5.82 5.50
CA THR A 45 -7.05 6.53 5.02
C THR A 45 -8.28 6.14 5.83
N ALA A 46 -8.46 4.84 6.13
CA ALA A 46 -9.59 4.39 6.95
C ALA A 46 -9.55 4.91 8.40
N ILE A 47 -8.35 5.03 8.98
CA ILE A 47 -8.17 5.56 10.34
C ILE A 47 -8.33 7.09 10.34
N GLU A 48 -7.84 7.79 9.33
CA GLU A 48 -8.04 9.24 9.17
C GLU A 48 -9.53 9.59 9.09
N ALA A 49 -10.32 8.84 8.35
CA ALA A 49 -11.78 9.01 8.31
C ALA A 49 -12.44 8.80 9.70
N LYS A 50 -11.96 7.83 10.49
CA LYS A 50 -12.42 7.64 11.88
C LYS A 50 -11.98 8.79 12.79
N SER A 51 -10.78 9.31 12.58
CA SER A 51 -10.25 10.47 13.32
C SER A 51 -11.15 11.69 13.17
N GLU A 52 -11.61 11.96 11.94
CA GLU A 52 -12.56 13.06 11.67
C GLU A 52 -13.88 12.87 12.41
N GLN A 53 -14.44 11.66 12.41
CA GLN A 53 -15.68 11.35 13.15
C GLN A 53 -15.51 11.54 14.66
N VAL A 54 -14.39 11.09 15.24
CA VAL A 54 -14.09 11.26 16.66
C VAL A 54 -13.89 12.75 17.00
N ALA A 55 -13.21 13.51 16.15
CA ALA A 55 -13.03 14.94 16.34
C ALA A 55 -14.36 15.70 16.28
N GLU A 56 -15.30 15.30 15.43
CA GLU A 56 -16.64 15.88 15.40
C GLU A 56 -17.43 15.55 16.67
N LEU A 57 -17.37 14.29 17.11
CA LEU A 57 -18.00 13.86 18.36
C LEU A 57 -17.45 14.64 19.56
N LYS A 58 -16.12 14.84 19.64
CA LYS A 58 -15.48 15.67 20.66
C LYS A 58 -16.02 17.10 20.66
N ARG A 59 -16.10 17.72 19.49
CA ARG A 59 -16.65 19.08 19.36
C ARG A 59 -18.10 19.16 19.82
N ALA A 60 -18.93 18.18 19.47
CA ALA A 60 -20.32 18.13 19.90
C ALA A 60 -20.44 17.95 21.43
N THR A 61 -19.64 17.05 21.99
CA THR A 61 -19.64 16.78 23.45
C THR A 61 -19.10 18.00 24.25
N THR A 62 -18.06 18.66 23.76
CA THR A 62 -17.56 19.91 24.37
C THR A 62 -18.61 21.00 24.35
N LYS A 63 -19.38 21.17 23.24
CA LYS A 63 -20.49 22.13 23.21
C LYS A 63 -21.60 21.79 24.20
N LYS A 64 -21.87 20.51 24.49
CA LYS A 64 -22.83 20.10 25.52
C LYS A 64 -22.35 20.55 26.89
N ILE A 65 -21.06 20.33 27.22
CA ILE A 65 -20.46 20.76 28.49
C ILE A 65 -20.60 22.28 28.63
N THR A 66 -20.22 23.06 27.64
CA THR A 66 -20.33 24.52 27.66
C THR A 66 -21.77 24.98 27.96
N ARG A 67 -22.79 24.34 27.31
CA ARG A 67 -24.20 24.69 27.61
C ARG A 67 -24.63 24.36 29.02
N ILE A 68 -24.17 23.23 29.56
CA ILE A 68 -24.43 22.82 30.93
C ILE A 68 -23.78 23.81 31.90
N ASP A 69 -22.55 24.22 31.65
CA ASP A 69 -21.83 25.19 32.46
C ASP A 69 -22.49 26.58 32.44
N ASP A 70 -22.99 27.02 31.26
CA ASP A 70 -23.74 28.26 31.08
C ASP A 70 -25.07 28.22 31.87
N GLU A 71 -25.80 27.07 31.83
CA GLU A 71 -27.04 26.89 32.59
C GLU A 71 -26.76 26.94 34.12
N ASP A 72 -25.73 26.22 34.58
CA ASP A 72 -25.35 26.26 36.00
C ASP A 72 -24.95 27.66 36.47
N ALA A 73 -24.16 28.40 35.69
CA ALA A 73 -23.78 29.77 35.98
C ALA A 73 -25.00 30.72 36.06
N SER A 74 -25.99 30.50 35.20
CA SER A 74 -27.26 31.25 35.23
C SER A 74 -28.07 30.94 36.50
N LEU A 75 -28.17 29.67 36.87
CA LEU A 75 -28.86 29.23 38.09
C LEU A 75 -28.12 29.68 39.36
N ALA A 76 -26.80 29.67 39.36
CA ALA A 76 -26.01 30.20 40.50
C ALA A 76 -26.28 31.68 40.74
N LYS A 77 -26.39 32.50 39.69
CA LYS A 77 -26.79 33.91 39.82
C LYS A 77 -28.19 34.06 40.40
N LYS A 78 -29.15 33.25 39.94
CA LYS A 78 -30.54 33.26 40.46
C LYS A 78 -30.56 32.83 41.92
N GLU A 79 -29.82 31.78 42.27
CA GLU A 79 -29.70 31.28 43.62
C GLU A 79 -29.21 32.39 44.59
N ALA A 80 -28.13 33.06 44.20
CA ALA A 80 -27.60 34.21 44.99
C ALA A 80 -28.60 35.36 45.13
N GLY A 81 -29.34 35.66 44.04
CA GLY A 81 -30.38 36.71 44.06
C GLY A 81 -31.58 36.35 44.94
N VAL A 82 -32.03 35.10 44.91
CA VAL A 82 -33.14 34.63 45.76
C VAL A 82 -32.70 34.60 47.23
N GLN A 83 -31.48 34.12 47.50
CA GLN A 83 -30.94 34.13 48.87
C GLN A 83 -30.86 35.55 49.42
N ALA A 84 -30.29 36.50 48.69
CA ALA A 84 -30.22 37.90 49.10
C ALA A 84 -31.61 38.52 49.39
N ALA A 85 -32.61 38.12 48.59
CA ALA A 85 -33.97 38.57 48.77
C ALA A 85 -34.66 37.95 50.01
N ILE A 86 -34.30 36.72 50.39
CA ILE A 86 -34.73 36.08 51.64
C ILE A 86 -34.12 36.85 52.86
N ASP A 87 -32.82 37.11 52.72
CA ASP A 87 -32.08 37.78 53.81
C ASP A 87 -32.60 39.26 54.08
N ALA A 88 -33.06 39.92 53.02
CA ALA A 88 -33.63 41.26 53.07
C ALA A 88 -35.10 41.29 53.46
N ALA A 89 -35.82 40.19 53.51
CA ALA A 89 -37.27 40.14 53.73
C ALA A 89 -37.63 40.11 55.25
N HIS A 90 -37.23 41.13 56.01
CA HIS A 90 -37.54 41.25 57.43
C HIS A 90 -39.05 41.33 57.71
N GLY A 91 -39.63 40.24 58.26
CA GLY A 91 -41.00 40.21 58.78
C GLY A 91 -42.10 39.81 57.81
N ASP A 92 -41.78 39.57 56.56
CA ASP A 92 -42.71 39.04 55.53
C ASP A 92 -42.61 37.51 55.36
N PHE A 93 -43.23 36.77 56.29
CA PHE A 93 -43.18 35.32 56.37
C PHE A 93 -43.70 34.64 55.08
N ARG A 94 -44.71 35.21 54.36
CA ARG A 94 -45.29 34.63 53.16
C ARG A 94 -44.31 34.72 51.99
N ASN A 95 -43.60 35.84 51.86
CA ASN A 95 -42.58 36.05 50.84
C ASN A 95 -41.35 35.16 51.10
N VAL A 96 -40.92 35.04 52.31
CA VAL A 96 -39.81 34.15 52.72
C VAL A 96 -40.13 32.70 52.40
N GLU A 97 -41.33 32.20 52.71
CA GLU A 97 -41.74 30.83 52.38
C GLU A 97 -41.73 30.54 50.87
N ALA A 98 -42.29 31.46 50.06
CA ALA A 98 -42.32 31.33 48.60
C ALA A 98 -40.89 31.28 48.04
N ARG A 99 -40.00 32.18 48.46
CA ARG A 99 -38.62 32.23 48.01
C ARG A 99 -37.78 31.05 48.49
N THR A 100 -38.05 30.52 49.67
CA THR A 100 -37.40 29.30 50.17
C THR A 100 -37.76 28.10 49.32
N LYS A 101 -39.04 27.99 48.86
CA LYS A 101 -39.45 26.94 47.89
C LYS A 101 -38.79 27.10 46.53
N GLU A 102 -38.65 28.35 46.03
CA GLU A 102 -37.90 28.67 44.79
C GLU A 102 -36.43 28.27 44.94
N LEU A 103 -35.76 28.69 46.00
CA LEU A 103 -34.36 28.34 46.31
C LEU A 103 -34.15 26.81 46.28
N ALA A 104 -35.01 26.06 46.99
CA ALA A 104 -34.95 24.62 47.02
C ALA A 104 -35.13 23.99 45.64
N GLY A 105 -35.94 24.60 44.74
CA GLY A 105 -36.07 24.21 43.35
C GLY A 105 -34.80 24.44 42.56
N ILE A 106 -34.16 25.61 42.73
CA ILE A 106 -32.87 25.94 42.04
C ILE A 106 -31.78 24.99 42.49
N VAL A 107 -31.63 24.75 43.78
CA VAL A 107 -30.59 23.86 44.34
C VAL A 107 -30.77 22.43 43.79
N ARG A 108 -32.01 21.91 43.73
CA ARG A 108 -32.29 20.60 43.14
C ARG A 108 -31.91 20.56 41.66
N ARG A 109 -32.28 21.60 40.87
CA ARG A 109 -31.91 21.67 39.45
C ARG A 109 -30.40 21.69 39.24
N ARG A 110 -29.65 22.48 40.06
CA ARG A 110 -28.19 22.51 39.99
C ARG A 110 -27.56 21.15 40.32
N ALA A 111 -28.10 20.42 41.29
CA ALA A 111 -27.65 19.07 41.62
C ALA A 111 -27.82 18.13 40.40
N THR A 112 -29.00 18.16 39.74
CA THR A 112 -29.22 17.37 38.49
C THR A 112 -28.25 17.77 37.38
N ILE A 113 -28.01 19.05 37.17
CA ILE A 113 -27.05 19.57 36.17
C ILE A 113 -25.63 19.10 36.49
N ALA A 114 -25.23 19.04 37.74
CA ALA A 114 -23.93 18.54 38.15
C ALA A 114 -23.75 17.04 37.81
N GLU A 115 -24.81 16.23 37.98
CA GLU A 115 -24.82 14.83 37.58
C GLU A 115 -24.74 14.69 36.04
N ASP A 116 -25.54 15.46 35.29
CA ASP A 116 -25.51 15.49 33.83
C ASP A 116 -24.12 15.90 33.29
N ARG A 117 -23.51 16.93 33.93
CA ARG A 117 -22.17 17.36 33.60
C ARG A 117 -21.12 16.27 33.80
N ALA A 118 -21.20 15.54 34.93
CA ALA A 118 -20.28 14.46 35.23
C ALA A 118 -20.40 13.32 34.19
N ALA A 119 -21.62 12.98 33.78
CA ALA A 119 -21.86 11.98 32.75
C ALA A 119 -21.25 12.40 31.40
N VAL A 120 -21.46 13.67 30.99
CA VAL A 120 -20.90 14.17 29.72
C VAL A 120 -19.37 14.31 29.78
N ALA A 121 -18.81 14.66 30.95
CA ALA A 121 -17.36 14.67 31.13
C ALA A 121 -16.75 13.28 31.00
N ALA A 122 -17.38 12.25 31.56
CA ALA A 122 -16.94 10.87 31.41
C ALA A 122 -17.02 10.38 29.93
N GLU A 123 -18.00 10.88 29.14
CA GLU A 123 -18.07 10.65 27.71
C GLU A 123 -16.88 11.32 26.99
N LEU A 124 -16.55 12.57 27.34
CA LEU A 124 -15.42 13.29 26.77
C LEU A 124 -14.08 12.60 27.04
N ASP A 125 -13.89 12.04 28.23
CA ASP A 125 -12.68 11.27 28.58
C ASP A 125 -12.51 10.03 27.71
N LYS A 126 -13.61 9.31 27.43
CA LYS A 126 -13.60 8.16 26.50
C LYS A 126 -13.23 8.60 25.08
N ILE A 127 -13.77 9.72 24.61
CA ILE A 127 -13.44 10.28 23.29
C ILE A 127 -11.97 10.66 23.22
N SER A 128 -11.42 11.28 24.26
CA SER A 128 -10.00 11.63 24.34
C SER A 128 -9.09 10.39 24.31
N THR A 129 -9.53 9.31 24.97
CA THR A 129 -8.83 8.01 24.91
C THR A 129 -8.84 7.44 23.49
N MET A 130 -9.97 7.52 22.77
CA MET A 130 -10.06 7.07 21.37
C MET A 130 -9.16 7.91 20.46
N GLU A 131 -9.08 9.24 20.64
CA GLU A 131 -8.16 10.09 19.89
C GLU A 131 -6.70 9.69 20.10
N ALA A 132 -6.30 9.43 21.35
CA ALA A 132 -4.95 8.98 21.66
C ALA A 132 -4.61 7.64 20.97
N GLN A 133 -5.55 6.68 20.99
CA GLN A 133 -5.39 5.40 20.31
C GLN A 133 -5.28 5.54 18.78
N ILE A 134 -6.07 6.45 18.20
CA ILE A 134 -6.01 6.76 16.76
C ILE A 134 -4.64 7.37 16.41
N SER A 135 -4.14 8.31 17.21
CA SER A 135 -2.83 8.92 17.00
C SER A 135 -1.71 7.89 17.00
N LEU A 136 -1.68 7.02 18.00
CA LEU A 136 -0.70 5.93 18.09
C LEU A 136 -0.79 4.96 16.88
N ALA A 137 -2.01 4.62 16.47
CA ALA A 137 -2.20 3.74 15.31
C ALA A 137 -1.71 4.38 14.00
N LEU A 138 -1.91 5.69 13.82
CA LEU A 138 -1.39 6.44 12.67
C LEU A 138 0.14 6.52 12.68
N GLU A 139 0.75 6.73 13.84
CA GLU A 139 2.21 6.73 13.99
C GLU A 139 2.81 5.36 13.65
N GLU A 140 2.23 4.27 14.17
CA GLU A 140 2.69 2.91 13.88
C GLU A 140 2.57 2.56 12.40
N ILE A 141 1.45 2.92 11.76
CA ILE A 141 1.24 2.67 10.33
C ILE A 141 2.21 3.50 9.50
N GLY A 142 2.40 4.77 9.85
CA GLY A 142 3.35 5.64 9.19
C GLY A 142 4.79 5.11 9.28
N ALA A 143 5.21 4.64 10.45
CA ALA A 143 6.52 4.03 10.63
C ALA A 143 6.70 2.76 9.78
N LYS A 144 5.69 1.88 9.73
CA LYS A 144 5.70 0.68 8.87
C LYS A 144 5.76 1.03 7.39
N GLU A 145 5.02 2.04 6.95
CA GLU A 145 5.04 2.52 5.57
C GLU A 145 6.44 3.04 5.19
N LEU A 146 7.06 3.86 6.04
CA LEU A 146 8.40 4.42 5.79
C LEU A 146 9.47 3.32 5.67
N VAL A 147 9.44 2.32 6.56
CA VAL A 147 10.37 1.17 6.49
C VAL A 147 10.16 0.38 5.18
N ALA A 148 8.92 0.17 4.79
CA ALA A 148 8.61 -0.54 3.54
C ALA A 148 9.05 0.26 2.30
N ILE A 149 8.90 1.59 2.30
CA ILE A 149 9.36 2.48 1.23
C ILE A 149 10.89 2.43 1.12
N ASP A 150 11.61 2.57 2.23
CA ASP A 150 13.09 2.53 2.24
C ASP A 150 13.60 1.18 1.71
N SER A 151 13.02 0.07 2.19
CA SER A 151 13.36 -1.27 1.70
C SER A 151 13.05 -1.44 0.21
N PHE A 152 11.90 -0.93 -0.27
CA PHE A 152 11.53 -0.96 -1.68
C PHE A 152 12.50 -0.16 -2.54
N GLN A 153 12.90 1.03 -2.08
CA GLN A 153 13.86 1.88 -2.81
C GLN A 153 15.24 1.23 -2.92
N LYS A 154 15.72 0.61 -1.85
CA LYS A 154 17.01 -0.09 -1.85
C LYS A 154 16.97 -1.32 -2.76
N GLN A 155 16.09 -2.26 -2.50
CA GLN A 155 16.02 -3.51 -3.28
C GLN A 155 15.63 -3.25 -4.74
N GLY A 156 14.65 -2.38 -4.98
CA GLY A 156 14.23 -2.00 -6.33
C GLY A 156 15.32 -1.21 -7.08
N GLY A 157 16.11 -0.40 -6.37
CA GLY A 157 17.27 0.30 -6.91
C GLY A 157 18.36 -0.68 -7.37
N ASP A 158 18.69 -1.65 -6.53
CA ASP A 158 19.68 -2.69 -6.84
C ASP A 158 19.27 -3.54 -8.04
N LEU A 159 18.00 -3.96 -8.09
CA LEU A 159 17.45 -4.71 -9.22
C LEU A 159 17.47 -3.91 -10.52
N LYS A 160 17.06 -2.63 -10.50
CA LYS A 160 17.13 -1.74 -11.66
C LYS A 160 18.56 -1.55 -12.16
N LEU A 161 19.51 -1.39 -11.25
CA LEU A 161 20.91 -1.26 -11.61
C LEU A 161 21.45 -2.55 -12.25
N ALA A 162 21.06 -3.72 -11.73
CA ALA A 162 21.44 -5.01 -12.28
C ALA A 162 20.84 -5.21 -13.69
N ILE A 163 19.57 -4.86 -13.88
CA ILE A 163 18.90 -4.89 -15.20
C ILE A 163 19.63 -3.97 -16.18
N ALA A 164 19.90 -2.73 -15.81
CA ALA A 164 20.60 -1.78 -16.69
C ALA A 164 21.99 -2.27 -17.12
N LYS A 165 22.73 -2.93 -16.21
CA LYS A 165 24.01 -3.56 -16.54
C LYS A 165 23.87 -4.69 -17.56
N LEU A 166 22.84 -5.51 -17.41
CA LEU A 166 22.54 -6.60 -18.35
C LEU A 166 22.09 -6.06 -19.70
N GLU A 167 21.28 -5.01 -19.75
CA GLU A 167 20.87 -4.33 -20.99
C GLU A 167 22.07 -3.76 -21.74
N ALA A 168 23.01 -3.13 -21.03
CA ALA A 168 24.26 -2.66 -21.62
C ALA A 168 25.12 -3.82 -22.16
N ALA A 169 25.23 -4.92 -21.42
CA ALA A 169 25.93 -6.13 -21.89
C ALA A 169 25.25 -6.74 -23.11
N ARG A 170 23.92 -6.77 -23.11
CA ARG A 170 23.11 -7.22 -24.25
C ARG A 170 23.45 -6.45 -25.53
N GLY A 171 23.50 -5.10 -25.43
CA GLY A 171 23.88 -4.24 -26.54
C GLY A 171 25.29 -4.52 -27.09
N GLN A 172 26.23 -4.88 -26.22
CA GLN A 172 27.58 -5.28 -26.65
C GLN A 172 27.58 -6.64 -27.40
N VAL A 173 26.77 -7.60 -26.94
CA VAL A 173 26.67 -8.91 -27.60
C VAL A 173 25.96 -8.79 -28.95
N GLU A 174 24.94 -7.93 -29.07
CA GLU A 174 24.24 -7.68 -30.33
C GLU A 174 25.17 -7.27 -31.46
N THR A 175 26.23 -6.50 -31.16
CA THR A 175 27.20 -6.07 -32.18
C THR A 175 28.05 -7.22 -32.76
N LYS A 176 28.07 -8.38 -32.07
CA LYS A 176 28.84 -9.58 -32.51
C LYS A 176 28.00 -10.54 -33.33
N VAL A 177 26.68 -10.38 -33.35
CA VAL A 177 25.76 -11.23 -34.10
C VAL A 177 25.38 -10.58 -35.42
N SER A 178 25.33 -11.32 -36.50
CA SER A 178 24.92 -10.77 -37.78
C SER A 178 23.48 -10.20 -37.71
N PRO A 179 23.20 -9.06 -38.37
CA PRO A 179 21.91 -8.37 -38.24
C PRO A 179 20.71 -9.22 -38.64
N GLN A 180 20.88 -10.12 -39.60
CA GLN A 180 19.82 -11.02 -40.05
C GLN A 180 19.45 -12.06 -38.98
N LEU A 181 20.44 -12.66 -38.33
CA LEU A 181 20.24 -13.61 -37.24
C LEU A 181 19.68 -12.92 -35.98
N LEU A 182 20.14 -11.72 -35.69
CA LEU A 182 19.63 -10.93 -34.57
C LEU A 182 18.12 -10.61 -34.73
N ASP A 183 17.68 -10.22 -35.94
CA ASP A 183 16.27 -9.98 -36.21
C ASP A 183 15.41 -11.24 -36.02
N VAL A 184 15.88 -12.41 -36.55
CA VAL A 184 15.19 -13.69 -36.31
C VAL A 184 15.16 -14.06 -34.86
N TYR A 185 16.26 -13.86 -34.13
CA TYR A 185 16.35 -14.09 -32.69
C TYR A 185 15.33 -13.23 -31.94
N ASN A 186 15.33 -11.91 -32.15
CA ASN A 186 14.47 -10.96 -31.44
C ASN A 186 12.98 -11.28 -31.66
N ARG A 187 12.56 -11.55 -32.91
CA ARG A 187 11.18 -11.96 -33.21
C ARG A 187 10.80 -13.28 -32.52
N THR A 188 11.74 -14.22 -32.43
CA THR A 188 11.49 -15.49 -31.80
C THR A 188 11.44 -15.38 -30.29
N ALA A 189 12.36 -14.61 -29.68
CA ALA A 189 12.39 -14.32 -28.26
C ALA A 189 11.10 -13.60 -27.78
N ALA A 190 10.65 -12.58 -28.51
CA ALA A 190 9.42 -11.85 -28.21
C ALA A 190 8.18 -12.75 -28.17
N ARG A 191 8.11 -13.76 -29.09
CA ARG A 191 6.96 -14.68 -29.18
C ARG A 191 6.98 -15.77 -28.11
N SER A 192 8.15 -16.30 -27.77
CA SER A 192 8.26 -17.55 -27.00
C SER A 192 9.13 -17.46 -25.74
N GLY A 193 9.76 -16.34 -25.50
CA GLY A 193 10.66 -16.08 -24.35
C GLY A 193 12.01 -16.80 -24.43
N VAL A 194 12.11 -17.88 -25.18
CA VAL A 194 13.34 -18.66 -25.48
C VAL A 194 13.46 -18.73 -26.99
N ALA A 195 14.57 -18.27 -27.57
CA ALA A 195 14.70 -18.14 -29.02
C ALA A 195 15.54 -19.24 -29.66
N ILE A 196 16.52 -19.77 -28.94
CA ILE A 196 17.50 -20.74 -29.47
C ILE A 196 17.63 -21.97 -28.56
N GLY A 197 17.92 -23.11 -29.14
CA GLY A 197 18.26 -24.36 -28.44
C GLY A 197 19.22 -25.20 -29.27
N VAL A 198 19.58 -26.35 -28.76
CA VAL A 198 20.44 -27.33 -29.47
C VAL A 198 19.56 -28.49 -29.92
N LEU A 199 19.85 -29.03 -31.13
CA LEU A 199 19.28 -30.30 -31.57
C LEU A 199 19.98 -31.43 -30.79
N ASP A 200 19.23 -32.17 -29.97
CA ASP A 200 19.70 -33.30 -29.20
C ASP A 200 19.14 -34.60 -29.81
N GLY A 201 19.97 -35.30 -30.56
CA GLY A 201 19.59 -36.47 -31.32
C GLY A 201 18.48 -36.14 -32.33
N ASN A 202 17.25 -36.51 -32.04
CA ASN A 202 16.05 -36.16 -32.80
C ASN A 202 15.08 -35.26 -32.05
N ARG A 203 15.51 -34.62 -30.96
CA ARG A 203 14.68 -33.75 -30.09
C ARG A 203 15.11 -32.29 -30.16
N CYS A 204 14.11 -31.43 -30.20
CA CYS A 204 14.36 -30.00 -30.02
C CYS A 204 14.72 -29.68 -28.57
N GLY A 205 15.91 -29.16 -28.29
CA GLY A 205 16.33 -28.77 -26.95
C GLY A 205 15.54 -27.62 -26.36
N ALA A 206 14.81 -26.83 -27.18
CA ALA A 206 13.99 -25.72 -26.70
C ALA A 206 12.54 -26.12 -26.35
N CYS A 207 11.86 -26.95 -27.14
CA CYS A 207 10.47 -27.38 -26.88
C CYS A 207 10.33 -28.85 -26.50
N ARG A 208 11.41 -29.59 -26.53
CA ARG A 208 11.51 -31.05 -26.24
C ARG A 208 10.69 -31.98 -27.14
N THR A 209 10.08 -31.44 -28.19
CA THR A 209 9.31 -32.27 -29.16
C THR A 209 10.25 -33.13 -29.99
N VAL A 210 9.88 -34.37 -30.22
CA VAL A 210 10.55 -35.27 -31.14
C VAL A 210 10.28 -34.81 -32.58
N ILE A 211 11.30 -34.76 -33.42
CA ILE A 211 11.24 -34.40 -34.84
C ILE A 211 11.24 -35.68 -35.63
N ASP A 212 10.26 -35.87 -36.50
CA ASP A 212 10.16 -37.05 -37.34
C ASP A 212 11.31 -37.18 -38.36
N GLY A 213 11.55 -38.41 -38.87
CA GLY A 213 12.73 -38.71 -39.65
C GLY A 213 12.89 -37.87 -40.93
N GLY A 214 11.82 -37.58 -41.64
CA GLY A 214 11.88 -36.75 -42.85
C GLY A 214 12.26 -35.32 -42.55
N ARG A 215 11.54 -34.71 -41.59
CA ARG A 215 11.83 -33.34 -41.14
C ARG A 215 13.18 -33.19 -40.42
N LEU A 216 13.66 -34.26 -39.80
CA LEU A 216 15.00 -34.30 -39.21
C LEU A 216 16.09 -34.21 -40.26
N ILE A 217 15.95 -34.89 -41.38
CA ILE A 217 16.88 -34.83 -42.53
C ILE A 217 16.92 -33.40 -43.07
N ASP A 218 15.74 -32.80 -43.33
CA ASP A 218 15.64 -31.43 -43.83
C ASP A 218 16.26 -30.43 -42.87
N LEU A 219 16.09 -30.66 -41.55
CA LEU A 219 16.69 -29.81 -40.53
C LEU A 219 18.21 -29.94 -40.51
N ARG A 220 18.73 -31.16 -40.58
CA ARG A 220 20.20 -31.41 -40.63
C ARG A 220 20.87 -30.77 -41.84
N ASN A 221 20.18 -30.73 -42.97
CA ASN A 221 20.66 -30.02 -44.16
C ASN A 221 20.77 -28.49 -43.98
N GLN A 222 20.21 -27.94 -42.90
CA GLN A 222 20.32 -26.52 -42.56
C GLN A 222 21.50 -26.21 -41.62
N ALA A 223 22.31 -27.18 -41.28
CA ALA A 223 23.47 -26.96 -40.42
C ALA A 223 24.30 -25.75 -40.87
N PRO A 224 24.90 -24.98 -39.93
CA PRO A 224 24.95 -25.21 -38.49
C PRO A 224 23.73 -24.66 -37.69
N LEU A 225 22.82 -23.89 -38.35
CA LEU A 225 21.67 -23.28 -37.70
C LEU A 225 20.41 -23.42 -38.54
N GLY A 226 19.39 -24.06 -37.96
CA GLY A 226 18.08 -24.26 -38.57
C GLY A 226 16.92 -23.79 -37.68
N MET A 227 15.69 -24.07 -38.12
CA MET A 227 14.50 -23.76 -37.34
C MET A 227 13.72 -25.03 -37.00
N CYS A 228 13.32 -25.15 -35.73
CA CYS A 228 12.47 -26.26 -35.30
C CYS A 228 11.14 -26.28 -36.09
N PRO A 229 10.78 -27.41 -36.72
CA PRO A 229 9.54 -27.49 -37.50
C PRO A 229 8.27 -27.31 -36.64
N SER A 230 8.35 -27.62 -35.33
CA SER A 230 7.22 -27.57 -34.42
C SER A 230 7.07 -26.19 -33.76
N CYS A 231 8.11 -25.67 -33.07
CA CYS A 231 8.02 -24.44 -32.28
C CYS A 231 8.62 -23.19 -32.95
N LYS A 232 9.25 -23.36 -34.13
CA LYS A 232 9.86 -22.28 -34.93
C LYS A 232 10.98 -21.49 -34.19
N ARG A 233 11.60 -22.10 -33.19
CA ARG A 233 12.80 -21.55 -32.50
C ARG A 233 14.04 -21.96 -33.30
N LEU A 234 15.08 -21.17 -33.16
CA LEU A 234 16.40 -21.48 -33.71
C LEU A 234 16.95 -22.74 -33.06
N LEU A 235 17.53 -23.63 -33.89
CA LEU A 235 18.20 -24.83 -33.43
C LEU A 235 19.62 -24.90 -33.99
N VAL A 236 20.57 -25.02 -33.09
CA VAL A 236 21.96 -25.37 -33.43
C VAL A 236 22.02 -26.85 -33.74
N ILE A 237 22.64 -27.17 -34.87
CA ILE A 237 22.76 -28.50 -35.44
C ILE A 237 24.24 -28.81 -35.49
N ALA A 238 24.69 -29.77 -34.65
CA ALA A 238 26.06 -30.26 -34.58
C ALA A 238 26.28 -31.35 -35.65
#